data_388fbfc041f1456550c0a6f77ec54ce7
#
_entry.id   388fbfc041f1456550c0a6f77ec54ce7
#
_cell.length_a   1.000
_cell.length_b   1.000
_cell.length_c   1.000
_cell.angle_alpha   90.00
_cell.angle_beta   90.00
_cell.angle_gamma   90.00
#
_symmetry.space_group_name_H-M   'P 1'
#
loop_
_entity.id
_entity.type
_entity.pdbx_description
1 polymer ?
#
loop_
_entity_poly.entity_id
_entity_poly.type
_entity_poly.pdbx_seq_one_letter_code
_entity_poly.pdbx_strand_id
1 'polypeptide(L)'
;SETMLARISHRLSRLYQIMQENRRKVDEERQELQSLISDISHQVKTPVSNLKMAADTLLEKPVAETERTDFIRGIRTQTDKLDFLFQALVKTSRLETGVIQLEKKPRRLFDTVAQAMSGIVYGAEKKEISVSVACPDDLILSHDSKWTAEALFNLLDNAVKYTPAGGKISVTVIPWEMYVEVKVSDTGKGISESNQAAIFRRFYREEEVHDQQGVGIGLYLAREIVTRQGGYIKVVSEPKKGSEFSIMLPIK
;
A
#
# COMPACT_ATOMS: atom_id res chain seq x y z
N SER A 1 -14.11 14.30 -56.26
CA SER A 1 -13.15 15.12 -55.46
C SER A 1 -13.64 15.35 -54.03
N GLU A 2 -14.96 15.59 -53.82
CA GLU A 2 -15.53 15.83 -52.45
C GLU A 2 -15.36 14.65 -51.48
N THR A 3 -15.50 13.42 -51.95
CA THR A 3 -15.30 12.22 -51.14
C THR A 3 -13.86 12.02 -50.68
N MET A 4 -12.87 12.45 -51.49
CA MET A 4 -11.44 12.36 -51.15
C MET A 4 -11.07 13.41 -50.09
N LEU A 5 -11.55 14.63 -50.22
CA LEU A 5 -11.36 15.72 -49.26
C LEU A 5 -12.01 15.35 -47.88
N ALA A 6 -13.20 14.82 -47.89
CA ALA A 6 -13.87 14.37 -46.67
C ALA A 6 -13.09 13.26 -45.95
N ARG A 7 -12.52 12.28 -46.69
CA ARG A 7 -11.66 11.24 -46.14
C ARG A 7 -10.37 11.78 -45.54
N ILE A 8 -9.75 12.74 -46.20
CA ILE A 8 -8.51 13.39 -45.70
C ILE A 8 -8.84 14.17 -44.43
N SER A 9 -9.90 14.99 -44.44
CA SER A 9 -10.33 15.75 -43.29
C SER A 9 -10.64 14.83 -42.05
N HIS A 10 -11.34 13.73 -42.28
CA HIS A 10 -11.62 12.76 -41.24
C HIS A 10 -10.34 12.11 -40.67
N ARG A 11 -9.37 11.75 -41.53
CA ARG A 11 -8.08 11.20 -41.07
C ARG A 11 -7.27 12.22 -40.30
N LEU A 12 -7.24 13.48 -40.74
CA LEU A 12 -6.56 14.57 -40.03
C LEU A 12 -7.19 14.83 -38.65
N SER A 13 -8.52 14.88 -38.58
CA SER A 13 -9.22 15.02 -37.28
C SER A 13 -8.91 13.86 -36.33
N ARG A 14 -8.88 12.65 -36.84
CA ARG A 14 -8.52 11.46 -36.04
C ARG A 14 -7.07 11.50 -35.54
N LEU A 15 -6.12 11.89 -36.40
CA LEU A 15 -4.71 12.07 -36.01
C LEU A 15 -4.56 13.17 -34.96
N TYR A 16 -5.28 14.27 -35.12
CA TYR A 16 -5.28 15.38 -34.17
C TYR A 16 -5.82 14.93 -32.81
N GLN A 17 -6.92 14.16 -32.78
CA GLN A 17 -7.46 13.58 -31.53
C GLN A 17 -6.46 12.64 -30.85
N ILE A 18 -5.81 11.75 -31.60
CA ILE A 18 -4.77 10.85 -31.07
C ILE A 18 -3.59 11.63 -30.49
N MET A 19 -3.15 12.69 -31.20
CA MET A 19 -2.07 13.56 -30.71
C MET A 19 -2.47 14.28 -29.41
N GLN A 20 -3.68 14.81 -29.33
CA GLN A 20 -4.20 15.46 -28.12
C GLN A 20 -4.27 14.47 -26.93
N GLU A 21 -4.75 13.27 -27.19
CA GLU A 21 -4.84 12.21 -26.17
C GLU A 21 -3.46 11.76 -25.66
N ASN A 22 -2.52 11.59 -26.58
CA ASN A 22 -1.13 11.28 -26.24
C ASN A 22 -0.47 12.41 -25.43
N ARG A 23 -0.67 13.67 -25.85
CA ARG A 23 -0.15 14.82 -25.12
C ARG A 23 -0.71 14.89 -23.71
N ARG A 24 -2.02 14.70 -23.55
CA ARG A 24 -2.64 14.66 -22.22
C ARG A 24 -2.06 13.56 -21.33
N LYS A 25 -1.86 12.35 -21.87
CA LYS A 25 -1.23 11.25 -21.13
C LYS A 25 0.19 11.60 -20.67
N VAL A 26 1.00 12.17 -21.55
CA VAL A 26 2.37 12.59 -21.20
C VAL A 26 2.36 13.69 -20.14
N ASP A 27 1.44 14.65 -20.21
CA ASP A 27 1.32 15.72 -19.22
C ASP A 27 0.84 15.15 -17.87
N GLU A 28 -0.09 14.20 -17.87
CA GLU A 28 -0.54 13.47 -16.66
C GLU A 28 0.61 12.69 -16.02
N GLU A 29 1.36 11.89 -16.80
CA GLU A 29 2.54 11.15 -16.33
C GLU A 29 3.62 12.08 -15.76
N ARG A 30 3.85 13.23 -16.39
CA ARG A 30 4.80 14.23 -15.89
C ARG A 30 4.36 14.82 -14.55
N GLN A 31 3.08 15.13 -14.40
CA GLN A 31 2.54 15.64 -13.13
C GLN A 31 2.62 14.60 -12.02
N GLU A 32 2.31 13.33 -12.32
CA GLU A 32 2.45 12.23 -11.37
C GLU A 32 3.90 12.06 -10.92
N LEU A 33 4.86 12.13 -11.85
CA LEU A 33 6.29 12.05 -11.54
C LEU A 33 6.75 13.23 -10.67
N GLN A 34 6.31 14.45 -10.97
CA GLN A 34 6.64 15.63 -10.16
C GLN A 34 6.08 15.52 -8.75
N SER A 35 4.83 15.05 -8.60
CA SER A 35 4.21 14.77 -7.30
C SER A 35 5.01 13.73 -6.52
N LEU A 36 5.39 12.61 -7.19
CA LEU A 36 6.18 11.55 -6.58
C LEU A 36 7.52 12.07 -6.04
N ILE A 37 8.26 12.86 -6.84
CA ILE A 37 9.55 13.44 -6.42
C ILE A 37 9.37 14.37 -5.21
N SER A 38 8.32 15.20 -5.22
CA SER A 38 7.99 16.08 -4.11
C SER A 38 7.70 15.28 -2.83
N ASP A 39 6.86 14.25 -2.94
CA ASP A 39 6.47 13.41 -1.81
C ASP A 39 7.68 12.67 -1.21
N ILE A 40 8.54 12.07 -2.07
CA ILE A 40 9.78 11.42 -1.64
C ILE A 40 10.67 12.43 -0.90
N SER A 41 10.84 13.63 -1.48
CA SER A 41 11.68 14.67 -0.89
C SER A 41 11.21 15.05 0.51
N HIS A 42 9.90 15.20 0.72
CA HIS A 42 9.33 15.47 2.02
C HIS A 42 9.51 14.30 3.00
N GLN A 43 9.28 13.05 2.55
CA GLN A 43 9.39 11.88 3.41
C GLN A 43 10.84 11.56 3.81
N VAL A 44 11.83 11.94 3.00
CA VAL A 44 13.26 11.79 3.29
C VAL A 44 13.79 12.94 4.16
N LYS A 45 13.35 14.17 3.91
CA LYS A 45 13.85 15.36 4.61
C LYS A 45 13.66 15.27 6.13
N THR A 46 12.49 14.84 6.58
CA THR A 46 12.15 14.77 8.02
C THR A 46 13.08 13.81 8.79
N PRO A 47 13.21 12.51 8.43
CA PRO A 47 14.10 11.61 9.13
C PRO A 47 15.58 12.05 9.04
N VAL A 48 16.03 12.58 7.90
CA VAL A 48 17.39 13.10 7.76
C VAL A 48 17.65 14.29 8.68
N SER A 49 16.70 15.22 8.80
CA SER A 49 16.83 16.35 9.73
C SER A 49 16.88 15.88 11.18
N ASN A 50 16.06 14.89 11.56
CA ASN A 50 16.08 14.33 12.91
C ASN A 50 17.38 13.58 13.21
N LEU A 51 17.93 12.84 12.23
CA LEU A 51 19.22 12.19 12.35
C LEU A 51 20.34 13.21 12.58
N LYS A 52 20.33 14.28 11.78
CA LYS A 52 21.33 15.35 11.90
C LYS A 52 21.24 16.02 13.27
N MET A 53 20.04 16.42 13.71
CA MET A 53 19.83 17.04 15.02
C MET A 53 20.31 16.14 16.16
N ALA A 54 20.00 14.84 16.12
CA ALA A 54 20.45 13.89 17.13
C ALA A 54 21.98 13.74 17.15
N ALA A 55 22.61 13.66 15.97
CA ALA A 55 24.07 13.58 15.83
C ALA A 55 24.74 14.87 16.34
N ASP A 56 24.27 16.05 15.94
CA ASP A 56 24.83 17.35 16.36
C ASP A 56 24.71 17.50 17.89
N THR A 57 23.57 17.10 18.49
CA THR A 57 23.41 17.12 19.96
C THR A 57 24.39 16.22 20.68
N LEU A 58 24.62 15.01 20.17
CA LEU A 58 25.58 14.06 20.77
C LEU A 58 27.04 14.50 20.63
N LEU A 59 27.37 15.30 19.61
CA LEU A 59 28.71 15.80 19.36
C LEU A 59 29.02 17.08 20.13
N GLU A 60 28.03 17.98 20.27
CA GLU A 60 28.24 19.34 20.77
C GLU A 60 27.91 19.51 22.26
N LYS A 61 27.12 18.61 22.84
CA LYS A 61 26.62 18.75 24.21
C LYS A 61 27.03 17.60 25.10
N PRO A 62 27.42 17.85 26.36
CA PRO A 62 27.51 16.79 27.35
C PRO A 62 26.10 16.28 27.67
N VAL A 63 25.80 15.04 27.27
CA VAL A 63 24.52 14.37 27.54
C VAL A 63 24.72 13.28 28.57
N ALA A 64 23.72 13.09 29.45
CA ALA A 64 23.72 11.98 30.39
C ALA A 64 23.64 10.63 29.63
N GLU A 65 24.16 9.55 30.22
CA GLU A 65 24.22 8.23 29.57
C GLU A 65 22.83 7.68 29.18
N THR A 66 21.81 7.98 29.99
CA THR A 66 20.42 7.65 29.69
C THR A 66 19.90 8.39 28.45
N GLU A 67 20.13 9.69 28.35
CA GLU A 67 19.76 10.52 27.22
C GLU A 67 20.52 10.10 25.95
N ARG A 68 21.81 9.77 26.09
CA ARG A 68 22.65 9.25 25.00
C ARG A 68 22.05 8.00 24.39
N THR A 69 21.61 7.07 25.24
CA THR A 69 20.92 5.84 24.78
C THR A 69 19.65 6.16 24.03
N ASP A 70 18.86 7.13 24.47
CA ASP A 70 17.61 7.52 23.81
C ASP A 70 17.88 8.20 22.45
N PHE A 71 18.90 9.05 22.33
CA PHE A 71 19.33 9.61 21.04
C PHE A 71 19.76 8.49 20.06
N ILE A 72 20.53 7.52 20.51
CA ILE A 72 20.95 6.37 19.67
C ILE A 72 19.75 5.54 19.22
N ARG A 73 18.76 5.30 20.10
CA ARG A 73 17.50 4.64 19.73
C ARG A 73 16.72 5.47 18.70
N GLY A 74 16.68 6.79 18.88
CA GLY A 74 16.07 7.71 17.94
C GLY A 74 16.72 7.64 16.55
N ILE A 75 18.06 7.66 16.50
CA ILE A 75 18.84 7.49 15.26
C ILE A 75 18.47 6.17 14.56
N ARG A 76 18.48 5.06 15.30
CA ARG A 76 18.10 3.75 14.77
C ARG A 76 16.69 3.78 14.18
N THR A 77 15.72 4.32 14.90
CA THR A 77 14.33 4.42 14.43
C THR A 77 14.20 5.23 13.14
N GLN A 78 14.95 6.33 12.99
CA GLN A 78 14.93 7.11 11.75
C GLN A 78 15.60 6.37 10.59
N THR A 79 16.68 5.62 10.87
CA THR A 79 17.35 4.79 9.87
C THR A 79 16.45 3.66 9.38
N ASP A 80 15.78 2.94 10.30
CA ASP A 80 14.81 1.89 9.96
C ASP A 80 13.67 2.44 9.10
N LYS A 81 13.20 3.67 9.39
CA LYS A 81 12.19 4.36 8.59
C LYS A 81 12.66 4.67 7.18
N LEU A 82 13.91 5.11 7.01
CA LEU A 82 14.49 5.37 5.69
C LEU A 82 14.68 4.08 4.89
N ASP A 83 15.14 3.00 5.52
CA ASP A 83 15.25 1.70 4.86
C ASP A 83 13.89 1.17 4.39
N PHE A 84 12.88 1.24 5.25
CA PHE A 84 11.51 0.88 4.88
C PHE A 84 11.00 1.70 3.68
N LEU A 85 11.22 3.03 3.69
CA LEU A 85 10.86 3.91 2.58
C LEU A 85 11.53 3.48 1.29
N PHE A 86 12.84 3.23 1.34
CA PHE A 86 13.62 2.80 0.19
C PHE A 86 13.13 1.47 -0.38
N GLN A 87 12.91 0.46 0.47
CA GLN A 87 12.40 -0.85 0.06
C GLN A 87 11.01 -0.73 -0.61
N ALA A 88 10.12 0.09 -0.04
CA ALA A 88 8.80 0.32 -0.59
C ALA A 88 8.85 1.03 -1.96
N LEU A 89 9.73 2.03 -2.11
CA LEU A 89 9.94 2.73 -3.39
C LEU A 89 10.48 1.80 -4.48
N VAL A 90 11.48 0.97 -4.15
CA VAL A 90 12.04 0.00 -5.09
C VAL A 90 10.99 -1.03 -5.53
N LYS A 91 10.20 -1.56 -4.59
CA LYS A 91 9.11 -2.50 -4.91
C LYS A 91 8.08 -1.84 -5.85
N THR A 92 7.63 -0.64 -5.51
CA THR A 92 6.64 0.11 -6.29
C THR A 92 7.17 0.43 -7.70
N SER A 93 8.38 0.99 -7.80
CA SER A 93 9.02 1.32 -9.07
C SER A 93 9.16 0.10 -9.99
N ARG A 94 9.60 -1.05 -9.46
CA ARG A 94 9.73 -2.29 -10.24
C ARG A 94 8.39 -2.83 -10.72
N LEU A 95 7.34 -2.68 -9.94
CA LEU A 95 5.99 -3.03 -10.37
C LEU A 95 5.52 -2.09 -11.49
N GLU A 96 5.62 -0.78 -11.31
CA GLU A 96 5.13 0.22 -12.26
C GLU A 96 5.83 0.16 -13.62
N THR A 97 7.14 -0.03 -13.62
CA THR A 97 7.93 -0.14 -14.86
C THR A 97 7.77 -1.49 -15.58
N GLY A 98 7.00 -2.43 -15.00
CA GLY A 98 6.82 -3.77 -15.58
C GLY A 98 8.08 -4.64 -15.53
N VAL A 99 9.13 -4.22 -14.81
CA VAL A 99 10.33 -5.04 -14.53
C VAL A 99 9.93 -6.30 -13.77
N ILE A 100 8.94 -6.18 -12.88
CA ILE A 100 8.33 -7.34 -12.24
C ILE A 100 7.11 -7.75 -13.06
N GLN A 101 7.22 -8.92 -13.68
CA GLN A 101 6.10 -9.59 -14.30
C GLN A 101 5.45 -10.50 -13.25
N LEU A 102 4.15 -10.29 -13.01
CA LEU A 102 3.39 -11.13 -12.09
C LEU A 102 3.16 -12.50 -12.72
N GLU A 103 3.53 -13.56 -12.02
CA GLU A 103 3.38 -14.93 -12.47
C GLU A 103 2.14 -15.57 -11.84
N LYS A 104 0.98 -15.41 -12.47
CA LYS A 104 -0.24 -16.09 -12.03
C LYS A 104 -0.15 -17.60 -12.31
N LYS A 105 -0.28 -18.39 -11.26
CA LYS A 105 -0.30 -19.86 -11.32
C LYS A 105 -1.42 -20.39 -10.43
N PRO A 106 -2.06 -21.51 -10.77
CA PRO A 106 -2.99 -22.19 -9.88
C PRO A 106 -2.27 -22.55 -8.57
N ARG A 107 -2.70 -21.97 -7.44
CA ARG A 107 -2.15 -22.19 -6.11
C ARG A 107 -3.27 -22.22 -5.09
N ARG A 108 -3.06 -22.93 -3.99
CA ARG A 108 -3.97 -22.91 -2.84
C ARG A 108 -3.93 -21.51 -2.23
N LEU A 109 -5.09 -20.88 -2.14
CA LEU A 109 -5.19 -19.54 -1.57
C LEU A 109 -4.91 -19.54 -0.06
N PHE A 110 -5.26 -20.64 0.62
CA PHE A 110 -4.93 -20.83 2.03
C PHE A 110 -3.44 -20.63 2.34
N ASP A 111 -2.54 -21.19 1.51
CA ASP A 111 -1.09 -21.06 1.73
C ASP A 111 -0.63 -19.60 1.59
N THR A 112 -1.24 -18.85 0.67
CA THR A 112 -0.96 -17.43 0.46
C THR A 112 -1.45 -16.57 1.65
N VAL A 113 -2.65 -16.86 2.17
CA VAL A 113 -3.20 -16.21 3.36
C VAL A 113 -2.33 -16.52 4.57
N ALA A 114 -1.95 -17.79 4.78
CA ALA A 114 -1.09 -18.21 5.87
C ALA A 114 0.29 -17.51 5.83
N GLN A 115 0.87 -17.37 4.66
CA GLN A 115 2.12 -16.63 4.46
C GLN A 115 1.97 -15.15 4.88
N ALA A 116 0.91 -14.47 4.47
CA ALA A 116 0.67 -13.08 4.86
C ALA A 116 0.45 -12.94 6.36
N MET A 117 -0.32 -13.86 6.94
CA MET A 117 -0.61 -13.90 8.38
C MET A 117 0.64 -14.06 9.24
N SER A 118 1.61 -14.88 8.80
CA SER A 118 2.86 -15.10 9.55
C SER A 118 3.61 -13.80 9.85
N GLY A 119 3.50 -12.80 8.97
CA GLY A 119 4.17 -11.50 9.13
C GLY A 119 3.60 -10.63 10.25
N ILE A 120 2.37 -10.88 10.70
CA ILE A 120 1.71 -10.03 11.70
C ILE A 120 1.61 -10.66 13.09
N VAL A 121 1.97 -11.95 13.25
CA VAL A 121 1.80 -12.71 14.50
C VAL A 121 2.40 -11.96 15.68
N TYR A 122 3.68 -11.60 15.60
CA TYR A 122 4.36 -10.91 16.70
C TYR A 122 3.70 -9.57 17.07
N GLY A 123 3.28 -8.79 16.06
CA GLY A 123 2.63 -7.49 16.28
C GLY A 123 1.25 -7.65 16.94
N ALA A 124 0.49 -8.66 16.52
CA ALA A 124 -0.82 -8.97 17.08
C ALA A 124 -0.71 -9.50 18.52
N GLU A 125 0.21 -10.43 18.79
CA GLU A 125 0.48 -10.93 20.14
C GLU A 125 0.89 -9.83 21.11
N LYS A 126 1.82 -8.96 20.71
CA LYS A 126 2.27 -7.82 21.53
C LYS A 126 1.14 -6.88 21.93
N LYS A 127 0.09 -6.77 21.13
CA LYS A 127 -1.12 -5.97 21.40
C LYS A 127 -2.29 -6.79 21.95
N GLU A 128 -2.11 -8.09 22.18
CA GLU A 128 -3.17 -9.00 22.62
C GLU A 128 -4.39 -8.98 21.67
N ILE A 129 -4.16 -8.79 20.37
CA ILE A 129 -5.20 -8.75 19.35
C ILE A 129 -5.62 -10.19 19.02
N SER A 130 -6.93 -10.45 19.13
CA SER A 130 -7.51 -11.74 18.71
C SER A 130 -7.57 -11.80 17.18
N VAL A 131 -6.93 -12.81 16.59
CA VAL A 131 -6.90 -13.00 15.13
C VAL A 131 -7.61 -14.28 14.75
N SER A 132 -8.53 -14.22 13.78
CA SER A 132 -9.25 -15.37 13.25
C SER A 132 -9.16 -15.45 11.73
N VAL A 133 -9.16 -16.67 11.19
CA VAL A 133 -9.11 -16.93 9.76
C VAL A 133 -10.21 -17.93 9.38
N ALA A 134 -11.01 -17.58 8.38
CA ALA A 134 -11.99 -18.45 7.73
C ALA A 134 -11.65 -18.51 6.23
N CYS A 135 -10.93 -19.54 5.83
CA CYS A 135 -10.50 -19.77 4.44
C CYS A 135 -10.72 -21.23 4.07
N PRO A 136 -11.40 -21.53 2.96
CA PRO A 136 -11.49 -22.90 2.46
C PRO A 136 -10.10 -23.47 2.15
N ASP A 137 -9.83 -24.69 2.67
CA ASP A 137 -8.50 -25.30 2.58
C ASP A 137 -8.12 -25.75 1.16
N ASP A 138 -9.11 -26.06 0.34
CA ASP A 138 -8.96 -26.63 -1.01
C ASP A 138 -9.15 -25.61 -2.13
N LEU A 139 -9.40 -24.34 -1.82
CA LEU A 139 -9.62 -23.29 -2.81
C LEU A 139 -8.35 -23.01 -3.62
N ILE A 140 -8.38 -23.41 -4.90
CA ILE A 140 -7.32 -23.13 -5.87
C ILE A 140 -7.71 -21.91 -6.71
N LEU A 141 -6.82 -20.91 -6.76
CA LEU A 141 -6.99 -19.70 -7.54
C LEU A 141 -5.73 -19.44 -8.38
N SER A 142 -5.91 -18.97 -9.62
CA SER A 142 -4.81 -18.51 -10.46
C SER A 142 -4.37 -17.11 -10.03
N HIS A 143 -3.29 -17.02 -9.26
CA HIS A 143 -2.75 -15.76 -8.72
C HIS A 143 -1.23 -15.84 -8.56
N ASP A 144 -0.58 -14.70 -8.41
CA ASP A 144 0.80 -14.63 -7.98
C ASP A 144 0.83 -14.70 -6.44
N SER A 145 1.19 -15.87 -5.90
CA SER A 145 1.12 -16.12 -4.46
C SER A 145 2.02 -15.19 -3.65
N LYS A 146 3.21 -14.88 -4.15
CA LYS A 146 4.16 -13.99 -3.48
C LYS A 146 3.63 -12.56 -3.39
N TRP A 147 3.15 -12.02 -4.50
CA TRP A 147 2.65 -10.65 -4.54
C TRP A 147 1.27 -10.51 -3.90
N THR A 148 0.42 -11.52 -3.99
CA THR A 148 -0.85 -11.54 -3.25
C THR A 148 -0.63 -11.60 -1.75
N ALA A 149 0.35 -12.40 -1.28
CA ALA A 149 0.73 -12.42 0.14
C ALA A 149 1.27 -11.04 0.60
N GLU A 150 2.06 -10.35 -0.24
CA GLU A 150 2.53 -8.98 0.04
C GLU A 150 1.35 -8.00 0.14
N ALA A 151 0.37 -8.06 -0.78
CA ALA A 151 -0.82 -7.21 -0.73
C ALA A 151 -1.64 -7.45 0.55
N LEU A 152 -1.90 -8.72 0.89
CA LEU A 152 -2.60 -9.10 2.12
C LEU A 152 -1.83 -8.67 3.37
N PHE A 153 -0.50 -8.85 3.38
CA PHE A 153 0.34 -8.41 4.50
C PHE A 153 0.20 -6.90 4.74
N ASN A 154 0.17 -6.07 3.69
CA ASN A 154 -0.02 -4.63 3.84
C ASN A 154 -1.38 -4.26 4.47
N LEU A 155 -2.45 -5.00 4.15
CA LEU A 155 -3.76 -4.80 4.78
C LEU A 155 -3.73 -5.25 6.25
N LEU A 156 -3.16 -6.42 6.52
CA LEU A 156 -3.05 -7.00 7.86
C LEU A 156 -2.15 -6.17 8.79
N ASP A 157 -1.03 -5.67 8.29
CA ASP A 157 -0.12 -4.80 9.05
C ASP A 157 -0.83 -3.48 9.44
N ASN A 158 -1.62 -2.91 8.54
CA ASN A 158 -2.48 -1.77 8.87
C ASN A 158 -3.53 -2.14 9.92
N ALA A 159 -4.20 -3.28 9.78
CA ALA A 159 -5.17 -3.75 10.78
C ALA A 159 -4.52 -3.86 12.17
N VAL A 160 -3.32 -4.46 12.29
CA VAL A 160 -2.59 -4.55 13.56
C VAL A 160 -2.17 -3.17 14.09
N LYS A 161 -1.71 -2.26 13.21
CA LYS A 161 -1.30 -0.90 13.58
C LYS A 161 -2.43 -0.10 14.19
N TYR A 162 -3.59 -0.12 13.57
CA TYR A 162 -4.71 0.76 13.90
C TYR A 162 -5.75 0.13 14.83
N THR A 163 -5.64 -1.17 15.13
CA THR A 163 -6.45 -1.81 16.16
C THR A 163 -5.82 -1.59 17.54
N PRO A 164 -6.60 -1.17 18.54
CA PRO A 164 -6.12 -1.04 19.92
C PRO A 164 -5.82 -2.41 20.52
N ALA A 165 -5.08 -2.41 21.64
CA ALA A 165 -4.81 -3.60 22.40
C ALA A 165 -6.13 -4.30 22.81
N GLY A 166 -6.16 -5.65 22.74
CA GLY A 166 -7.35 -6.45 23.03
C GLY A 166 -8.41 -6.43 21.94
N GLY A 167 -8.17 -5.77 20.80
CA GLY A 167 -9.08 -5.73 19.67
C GLY A 167 -9.13 -7.02 18.85
N LYS A 168 -9.81 -7.00 17.70
CA LYS A 168 -10.03 -8.19 16.87
C LYS A 168 -9.67 -7.90 15.42
N ILE A 169 -9.07 -8.89 14.76
CA ILE A 169 -8.84 -8.93 13.33
C ILE A 169 -9.38 -10.25 12.80
N SER A 170 -10.11 -10.21 11.69
CA SER A 170 -10.58 -11.42 11.01
C SER A 170 -10.23 -11.40 9.54
N VAL A 171 -9.82 -12.56 9.02
CA VAL A 171 -9.63 -12.78 7.59
C VAL A 171 -10.68 -13.78 7.13
N THR A 172 -11.49 -13.40 6.14
CA THR A 172 -12.54 -14.26 5.59
C THR A 172 -12.38 -14.37 4.09
N VAL A 173 -12.34 -15.59 3.56
CA VAL A 173 -12.26 -15.87 2.12
C VAL A 173 -13.61 -16.37 1.63
N ILE A 174 -14.19 -15.67 0.65
CA ILE A 174 -15.51 -15.96 0.10
C ILE A 174 -15.38 -16.16 -1.41
N PRO A 175 -15.60 -17.37 -1.92
CA PRO A 175 -15.68 -17.59 -3.37
C PRO A 175 -17.04 -17.09 -3.91
N TRP A 176 -16.97 -16.17 -4.88
CA TRP A 176 -18.11 -15.71 -5.68
C TRP A 176 -18.03 -16.32 -7.07
N GLU A 177 -19.03 -16.09 -7.90
CA GLU A 177 -19.09 -16.65 -9.27
C GLU A 177 -17.92 -16.17 -10.17
N MET A 178 -17.56 -14.88 -10.08
CA MET A 178 -16.54 -14.24 -10.95
C MET A 178 -15.24 -13.90 -10.22
N TYR A 179 -15.27 -13.82 -8.91
CA TYR A 179 -14.17 -13.37 -8.06
C TYR A 179 -14.06 -14.22 -6.80
N VAL A 180 -12.87 -14.26 -6.26
CA VAL A 180 -12.65 -14.64 -4.87
C VAL A 180 -12.42 -13.38 -4.06
N GLU A 181 -13.19 -13.19 -3.01
CA GLU A 181 -13.03 -12.09 -2.05
C GLU A 181 -12.17 -12.55 -0.89
N VAL A 182 -11.09 -11.82 -0.60
CA VAL A 182 -10.32 -11.96 0.64
C VAL A 182 -10.54 -10.71 1.47
N LYS A 183 -11.32 -10.85 2.52
CA LYS A 183 -11.75 -9.79 3.40
C LYS A 183 -10.90 -9.75 4.67
N VAL A 184 -10.36 -8.59 4.99
CA VAL A 184 -9.65 -8.29 6.25
C VAL A 184 -10.49 -7.29 7.02
N SER A 185 -11.01 -7.67 8.17
CA SER A 185 -11.81 -6.79 9.03
C SER A 185 -11.09 -6.56 10.35
N ASP A 186 -11.09 -5.33 10.84
CA ASP A 186 -10.50 -4.92 12.11
C ASP A 186 -11.50 -4.13 12.98
N THR A 187 -11.25 -4.09 14.28
CA THR A 187 -12.02 -3.30 15.24
C THR A 187 -11.26 -2.03 15.65
N GLY A 188 -10.54 -1.44 14.72
CA GLY A 188 -9.68 -0.29 14.93
C GLY A 188 -10.41 1.06 14.95
N LYS A 189 -9.64 2.12 14.74
CA LYS A 189 -10.16 3.51 14.77
C LYS A 189 -11.18 3.81 13.67
N GLY A 190 -11.22 3.03 12.60
CA GLY A 190 -12.01 3.30 11.41
C GLY A 190 -11.45 4.46 10.57
N ILE A 191 -12.12 4.74 9.45
CA ILE A 191 -11.71 5.72 8.44
C ILE A 191 -12.95 6.52 8.03
N SER A 192 -12.86 7.84 8.03
CA SER A 192 -13.96 8.70 7.57
C SER A 192 -14.23 8.50 6.07
N GLU A 193 -15.48 8.64 5.65
CA GLU A 193 -15.89 8.47 4.26
C GLU A 193 -15.08 9.36 3.30
N SER A 194 -14.80 10.60 3.68
CA SER A 194 -13.98 11.54 2.90
C SER A 194 -12.55 11.04 2.64
N ASN A 195 -12.01 10.21 3.53
CA ASN A 195 -10.64 9.72 3.45
C ASN A 195 -10.50 8.36 2.74
N GLN A 196 -11.60 7.58 2.60
CA GLN A 196 -11.55 6.22 2.04
C GLN A 196 -10.99 6.15 0.62
N ALA A 197 -11.18 7.17 -0.20
CA ALA A 197 -10.54 7.23 -1.51
C ALA A 197 -9.07 7.68 -1.42
N ALA A 198 -8.74 8.54 -0.48
CA ALA A 198 -7.41 9.13 -0.32
C ALA A 198 -6.38 8.16 0.27
N ILE A 199 -6.80 7.21 1.13
CA ILE A 199 -5.91 6.24 1.78
C ILE A 199 -5.12 5.37 0.81
N PHE A 200 -5.56 5.25 -0.44
CA PHE A 200 -4.87 4.52 -1.50
C PHE A 200 -3.89 5.38 -2.32
N ARG A 201 -3.73 6.66 -1.98
CA ARG A 201 -2.70 7.50 -2.60
C ARG A 201 -1.34 7.20 -1.97
N ARG A 202 -0.28 7.38 -2.74
CA ARG A 202 1.10 7.26 -2.25
C ARG A 202 1.34 8.28 -1.13
N PHE A 203 2.02 7.85 -0.07
CA PHE A 203 2.43 8.68 1.07
C PHE A 203 1.27 9.33 1.84
N TYR A 204 0.03 8.95 1.54
CA TYR A 204 -1.11 9.47 2.28
C TYR A 204 -1.14 8.92 3.70
N ARG A 205 -1.31 9.82 4.65
CA ARG A 205 -1.51 9.52 6.07
C ARG A 205 -2.48 10.54 6.63
N GLU A 206 -3.42 10.10 7.43
CA GLU A 206 -4.28 11.01 8.18
C GLU A 206 -3.45 11.75 9.24
N GLU A 207 -3.75 13.03 9.47
CA GLU A 207 -3.01 13.88 10.44
C GLU A 207 -3.00 13.28 11.84
N GLU A 208 -4.09 12.65 12.25
CA GLU A 208 -4.26 12.03 13.57
C GLU A 208 -3.35 10.82 13.84
N VAL A 209 -2.68 10.28 12.83
CA VAL A 209 -1.85 9.07 12.96
C VAL A 209 -0.38 9.28 12.60
N HIS A 210 0.09 10.52 12.62
CA HIS A 210 1.50 10.82 12.35
C HIS A 210 2.47 10.11 13.31
N ASP A 211 2.05 9.78 14.54
CA ASP A 211 2.85 9.07 15.54
C ASP A 211 2.97 7.57 15.30
N GLN A 212 2.11 6.98 14.45
CA GLN A 212 2.20 5.56 14.09
C GLN A 212 3.34 5.31 13.09
N GLN A 213 4.03 4.18 13.19
CA GLN A 213 5.06 3.80 12.23
C GLN A 213 4.46 3.53 10.85
N GLY A 214 5.04 4.11 9.80
CA GLY A 214 4.66 3.87 8.41
C GLY A 214 4.89 5.07 7.51
N VAL A 215 5.04 4.81 6.22
CA VAL A 215 5.35 5.81 5.19
C VAL A 215 4.14 6.13 4.30
N GLY A 216 3.02 5.40 4.46
CA GLY A 216 1.82 5.62 3.64
C GLY A 216 1.89 5.01 2.23
N ILE A 217 2.71 3.97 2.02
CA ILE A 217 2.84 3.28 0.72
C ILE A 217 2.10 1.94 0.70
N GLY A 218 1.86 1.32 1.85
CA GLY A 218 1.36 -0.07 1.93
C GLY A 218 0.03 -0.30 1.20
N LEU A 219 -0.97 0.56 1.42
CA LEU A 219 -2.28 0.45 0.75
C LEU A 219 -2.20 0.74 -0.75
N TYR A 220 -1.36 1.70 -1.15
CA TYR A 220 -1.09 1.96 -2.56
C TYR A 220 -0.48 0.72 -3.23
N LEU A 221 0.56 0.14 -2.63
CA LEU A 221 1.22 -1.07 -3.14
C LEU A 221 0.25 -2.25 -3.22
N ALA A 222 -0.57 -2.46 -2.20
CA ALA A 222 -1.60 -3.50 -2.21
C ALA A 222 -2.57 -3.32 -3.39
N ARG A 223 -3.07 -2.09 -3.64
CA ARG A 223 -3.95 -1.79 -4.76
C ARG A 223 -3.27 -2.04 -6.11
N GLU A 224 -2.02 -1.60 -6.28
CA GLU A 224 -1.27 -1.85 -7.52
C GLU A 224 -1.09 -3.34 -7.82
N ILE A 225 -0.71 -4.13 -6.82
CA ILE A 225 -0.55 -5.58 -6.95
C ILE A 225 -1.86 -6.25 -7.39
N VAL A 226 -2.97 -5.89 -6.74
CA VAL A 226 -4.28 -6.48 -7.01
C VAL A 226 -4.80 -6.06 -8.39
N THR A 227 -4.67 -4.77 -8.75
CA THR A 227 -5.10 -4.24 -10.06
C THR A 227 -4.33 -4.90 -11.20
N ARG A 228 -3.02 -5.12 -11.05
CA ARG A 228 -2.20 -5.81 -12.06
C ARG A 228 -2.54 -7.29 -12.21
N GLN A 229 -3.21 -7.87 -11.23
CA GLN A 229 -3.77 -9.22 -11.34
C GLN A 229 -5.18 -9.23 -11.94
N GLY A 230 -5.74 -8.08 -12.32
CA GLY A 230 -7.08 -7.93 -12.87
C GLY A 230 -8.16 -7.85 -11.79
N GLY A 231 -7.76 -7.66 -10.54
CA GLY A 231 -8.64 -7.49 -9.39
C GLY A 231 -8.81 -6.03 -8.97
N TYR A 232 -9.43 -5.82 -7.82
CA TYR A 232 -9.59 -4.51 -7.19
C TYR A 232 -9.72 -4.64 -5.67
N ILE A 233 -9.52 -3.51 -4.95
CA ILE A 233 -9.71 -3.45 -3.50
C ILE A 233 -10.91 -2.56 -3.20
N LYS A 234 -11.76 -3.03 -2.27
CA LYS A 234 -12.85 -2.24 -1.65
C LYS A 234 -12.47 -1.91 -0.21
N VAL A 235 -13.02 -0.82 0.30
CA VAL A 235 -12.99 -0.47 1.72
C VAL A 235 -14.39 -0.09 2.17
N VAL A 236 -14.78 -0.57 3.34
CA VAL A 236 -15.98 -0.15 4.08
C VAL A 236 -15.51 0.13 5.49
N SER A 237 -15.70 1.36 5.96
CA SER A 237 -15.22 1.76 7.27
C SER A 237 -16.07 2.87 7.85
N GLU A 238 -16.21 2.85 9.18
CA GLU A 238 -16.83 3.92 9.94
C GLU A 238 -15.89 4.32 11.10
N PRO A 239 -15.74 5.61 11.39
CA PRO A 239 -14.96 6.07 12.53
C PRO A 239 -15.38 5.38 13.84
N LYS A 240 -14.40 4.88 14.59
CA LYS A 240 -14.55 4.16 15.87
C LYS A 240 -15.26 2.80 15.81
N LYS A 241 -15.56 2.29 14.61
CA LYS A 241 -16.15 0.95 14.44
C LYS A 241 -15.20 -0.05 13.77
N GLY A 242 -14.08 0.45 13.23
CA GLY A 242 -13.11 -0.37 12.52
C GLY A 242 -13.23 -0.26 11.01
N SER A 243 -12.49 -1.10 10.30
CA SER A 243 -12.42 -1.10 8.85
C SER A 243 -12.53 -2.51 8.29
N GLU A 244 -13.08 -2.62 7.10
CA GLU A 244 -13.16 -3.81 6.30
C GLU A 244 -12.55 -3.54 4.94
N PHE A 245 -11.46 -4.24 4.63
CA PHE A 245 -10.80 -4.20 3.33
C PHE A 245 -11.01 -5.52 2.61
N SER A 246 -11.52 -5.47 1.37
CA SER A 246 -11.75 -6.66 0.55
C SER A 246 -10.87 -6.62 -0.69
N ILE A 247 -10.00 -7.60 -0.86
CA ILE A 247 -9.30 -7.89 -2.11
C ILE A 247 -10.21 -8.76 -2.97
N MET A 248 -10.52 -8.31 -4.17
CA MET A 248 -11.29 -9.05 -5.17
C MET A 248 -10.35 -9.55 -6.26
N LEU A 249 -10.10 -10.86 -6.32
CA LEU A 249 -9.27 -11.49 -7.35
C LEU A 249 -10.16 -12.25 -8.34
N PRO A 250 -9.96 -12.08 -9.67
CA PRO A 250 -10.76 -12.79 -10.66
C PRO A 250 -10.44 -14.30 -10.64
N ILE A 251 -11.45 -15.13 -10.89
CA ILE A 251 -11.30 -16.59 -10.98
C ILE A 251 -10.63 -17.02 -12.30
N LYS A 252 -10.74 -16.19 -13.35
CA LYS A 252 -10.17 -16.44 -14.69
C LYS A 252 -9.10 -15.42 -15.03
#